data_415f7811413839d1d7092b6f21d6d1bb
#
_entry.id   415f7811413839d1d7092b6f21d6d1bb
#
_cell.length_a   1.000
_cell.length_b   1.000
_cell.length_c   1.000
_cell.angle_alpha   90.00
_cell.angle_beta   90.00
_cell.angle_gamma   90.00
#
_symmetry.space_group_name_H-M   'P 1'
#
loop_
_entity.id
_entity.type
_entity.pdbx_description
1 polymer ?
#
loop_
_entity_poly.entity_id
_entity_poly.type
_entity_poly.pdbx_seq_one_letter_code
_entity_poly.pdbx_strand_id
1 'polypeptide(L)'
;FAQGTGIATPTGDRTVEELRAGDTVLTEDGRSVSIAWIGESRYSARRAGNDPRLRPVHVRAHAFGPGLPDRDLVLSRQHRIVVESAACELLFGESRAFVLAGHLPAGLASSPDPTEDVVYFHILLETHEILLANGLAAESFQPARRMIETLSVPTRKSLDEVLAVLGEEAM
;
A
#
# COMPACT_ATOMS: atom_id res chain seq x y z
N PHE A 1 -1.40 2.12 2.19
CA PHE A 1 -0.24 2.84 2.75
C PHE A 1 -0.65 3.56 4.02
N ALA A 2 0.21 3.64 5.03
CA ALA A 2 -0.07 4.49 6.20
C ALA A 2 0.29 5.95 5.89
N GLN A 3 -0.26 6.86 6.68
CA GLN A 3 0.08 8.28 6.65
C GLN A 3 1.60 8.49 6.75
N GLY A 4 2.13 9.47 6.01
CA GLY A 4 3.56 9.77 5.93
C GLY A 4 4.34 8.93 4.92
N THR A 5 3.71 7.94 4.27
CA THR A 5 4.36 7.16 3.20
C THR A 5 4.63 8.06 1.98
N GLY A 6 5.88 8.15 1.54
CA GLY A 6 6.24 8.82 0.30
C GLY A 6 5.93 7.96 -0.91
N ILE A 7 5.15 8.48 -1.83
CA ILE A 7 4.84 7.84 -3.12
C ILE A 7 5.59 8.58 -4.22
N ALA A 8 6.29 7.83 -5.07
CA ALA A 8 7.05 8.41 -6.16
C ALA A 8 6.14 9.12 -7.19
N THR A 9 6.50 10.36 -7.53
CA THR A 9 5.82 11.15 -8.56
C THR A 9 6.85 11.70 -9.56
N PRO A 10 6.43 12.18 -10.72
CA PRO A 10 7.36 12.77 -11.71
C PRO A 10 8.19 13.96 -11.18
N THR A 11 7.76 14.57 -10.08
CA THR A 11 8.43 15.73 -9.46
C THR A 11 9.15 15.39 -8.14
N GLY A 12 9.29 14.11 -7.82
CA GLY A 12 9.84 13.60 -6.56
C GLY A 12 8.75 12.99 -5.68
N ASP A 13 9.15 12.44 -4.53
CA ASP A 13 8.22 11.82 -3.59
C ASP A 13 7.25 12.84 -2.99
N ARG A 14 5.98 12.46 -2.90
CA ARG A 14 4.96 13.17 -2.14
C ARG A 14 4.34 12.25 -1.10
N THR A 15 4.00 12.76 0.08
CA THR A 15 3.34 11.95 1.09
C THR A 15 1.93 11.56 0.63
N VAL A 16 1.52 10.35 0.94
CA VAL A 16 0.27 9.77 0.45
C VAL A 16 -0.97 10.60 0.81
N GLU A 17 -0.96 11.27 1.97
CA GLU A 17 -2.03 12.16 2.41
C GLU A 17 -2.14 13.47 1.61
N GLU A 18 -1.10 13.85 0.88
CA GLU A 18 -1.11 15.02 0.00
C GLU A 18 -1.64 14.72 -1.40
N LEU A 19 -1.69 13.44 -1.77
CA LEU A 19 -2.17 13.00 -3.09
C LEU A 19 -3.68 13.14 -3.21
N ARG A 20 -4.14 13.38 -4.44
CA ARG A 20 -5.56 13.50 -4.81
C ARG A 20 -5.83 12.74 -6.09
N ALA A 21 -7.09 12.41 -6.34
CA ALA A 21 -7.52 11.92 -7.65
C ALA A 21 -7.13 12.93 -8.75
N GLY A 22 -6.59 12.44 -9.86
CA GLY A 22 -6.03 13.23 -10.95
C GLY A 22 -4.53 13.54 -10.80
N ASP A 23 -3.93 13.39 -9.60
CA ASP A 23 -2.47 13.49 -9.48
C ASP A 23 -1.78 12.33 -10.20
N THR A 24 -0.55 12.57 -10.65
CA THR A 24 0.27 11.56 -11.35
C THR A 24 1.27 10.93 -10.41
N VAL A 25 1.35 9.60 -10.42
CA VAL A 25 2.35 8.80 -9.70
C VAL A 25 3.20 8.01 -10.68
N LEU A 26 4.36 7.54 -10.22
CA LEU A 26 5.25 6.68 -11.00
C LEU A 26 5.02 5.21 -10.62
N THR A 27 4.87 4.38 -11.64
CA THR A 27 4.94 2.93 -11.49
C THR A 27 6.39 2.47 -11.36
N GLU A 28 6.59 1.26 -10.88
CA GLU A 28 7.93 0.67 -10.74
C GLU A 28 8.72 0.63 -12.06
N ASP A 29 8.04 0.41 -13.19
CA ASP A 29 8.64 0.42 -14.53
C ASP A 29 8.84 1.82 -15.12
N GLY A 30 8.60 2.88 -14.32
CA GLY A 30 8.87 4.28 -14.67
C GLY A 30 7.77 4.96 -15.49
N ARG A 31 6.62 4.32 -15.69
CA ARG A 31 5.47 4.96 -16.34
C ARG A 31 4.81 5.98 -15.41
N SER A 32 4.28 7.02 -15.98
CA SER A 32 3.45 8.01 -15.29
C SER A 32 1.98 7.62 -15.44
N VAL A 33 1.28 7.42 -14.32
CA VAL A 33 -0.13 7.03 -14.29
C VAL A 33 -0.94 7.95 -13.39
N SER A 34 -2.18 8.23 -13.78
CA SER A 34 -3.06 9.10 -13.00
C SER A 34 -3.79 8.32 -11.91
N ILE A 35 -3.94 8.93 -10.73
CA ILE A 35 -4.76 8.40 -9.65
C ILE A 35 -6.23 8.55 -10.02
N ALA A 36 -6.94 7.43 -10.18
CA ALA A 36 -8.37 7.42 -10.43
C ALA A 36 -9.18 7.75 -9.17
N TRP A 37 -8.72 7.26 -8.01
CA TRP A 37 -9.34 7.51 -6.73
C TRP A 37 -8.35 7.32 -5.59
N ILE A 38 -8.55 8.07 -4.51
CA ILE A 38 -7.83 7.87 -3.25
C ILE A 38 -8.83 7.90 -2.10
N GLY A 39 -8.75 6.92 -1.23
CA GLY A 39 -9.61 6.78 -0.08
C GLY A 39 -8.84 6.65 1.21
N GLU A 40 -9.49 6.98 2.31
CA GLU A 40 -8.93 6.94 3.66
C GLU A 40 -9.70 5.96 4.55
N SER A 41 -8.98 5.20 5.37
CA SER A 41 -9.52 4.41 6.48
C SER A 41 -8.83 4.80 7.77
N ARG A 42 -9.59 5.25 8.77
CA ARG A 42 -9.09 5.67 10.07
C ARG A 42 -9.54 4.73 11.17
N TYR A 43 -8.61 4.31 12.00
CA TYR A 43 -8.86 3.45 13.16
C TYR A 43 -8.25 4.06 14.42
N SER A 44 -9.03 4.17 15.50
CA SER A 44 -8.47 4.62 16.78
C SER A 44 -7.40 3.63 17.27
N ALA A 45 -6.41 4.15 18.01
CA ALA A 45 -5.36 3.33 18.62
C ALA A 45 -5.93 2.13 19.39
N ARG A 46 -6.99 2.37 20.18
CA ARG A 46 -7.71 1.32 20.91
C ARG A 46 -8.27 0.23 20.00
N ARG A 47 -8.92 0.61 18.88
CA ARG A 47 -9.51 -0.34 17.94
C ARG A 47 -8.42 -1.17 17.25
N ALA A 48 -7.37 -0.51 16.78
CA ALA A 48 -6.26 -1.20 16.11
C ALA A 48 -5.44 -2.05 17.09
N GLY A 49 -5.32 -1.65 18.36
CA GLY A 49 -4.69 -2.47 19.40
C GLY A 49 -5.49 -3.74 19.73
N ASN A 50 -6.82 -3.66 19.72
CA ASN A 50 -7.70 -4.79 20.01
C ASN A 50 -7.91 -5.75 18.80
N ASP A 51 -7.68 -5.28 17.58
CA ASP A 51 -7.78 -6.09 16.36
C ASP A 51 -6.44 -6.19 15.65
N PRO A 52 -5.69 -7.30 15.79
CA PRO A 52 -4.40 -7.48 15.16
C PRO A 52 -4.40 -7.29 13.63
N ARG A 53 -5.56 -7.44 12.98
CA ARG A 53 -5.69 -7.26 11.51
C ARG A 53 -5.56 -5.79 11.10
N LEU A 54 -5.85 -4.87 12.01
CA LEU A 54 -5.81 -3.42 11.77
C LEU A 54 -4.46 -2.80 12.17
N ARG A 55 -3.60 -3.55 12.86
CA ARG A 55 -2.30 -3.05 13.31
C ARG A 55 -1.39 -2.74 12.14
N PRO A 56 -0.65 -1.62 12.18
CA PRO A 56 0.34 -1.31 11.18
C PRO A 56 1.50 -2.30 11.22
N VAL A 57 2.10 -2.51 10.06
CA VAL A 57 3.36 -3.22 9.89
C VAL A 57 4.44 -2.20 9.56
N HIS A 58 5.45 -2.13 10.41
CA HIS A 58 6.60 -1.26 10.27
C HIS A 58 7.73 -2.06 9.60
N VAL A 59 7.99 -1.77 8.35
CA VAL A 59 9.12 -2.30 7.58
C VAL A 59 10.30 -1.35 7.78
N ARG A 60 11.42 -1.86 8.25
CA ARG A 60 12.59 -1.03 8.54
C ARG A 60 13.24 -0.54 7.25
N ALA A 61 13.82 0.65 7.31
CA ALA A 61 14.71 1.13 6.27
C ALA A 61 15.78 0.08 5.95
N HIS A 62 16.07 -0.11 4.66
CA HIS A 62 17.06 -1.07 4.16
C HIS A 62 16.77 -2.55 4.48
N ALA A 63 15.54 -2.92 4.88
CA ALA A 63 15.17 -4.30 5.22
C ALA A 63 15.39 -5.29 4.06
N PHE A 64 15.26 -4.83 2.82
CA PHE A 64 15.45 -5.65 1.61
C PHE A 64 16.74 -5.33 0.85
N GLY A 65 17.66 -4.63 1.49
CA GLY A 65 18.93 -4.21 0.91
C GLY A 65 19.12 -2.69 0.94
N PRO A 66 20.29 -2.19 0.57
CA PRO A 66 20.58 -0.75 0.61
C PRO A 66 19.56 0.09 -0.15
N GLY A 67 18.87 1.02 0.53
CA GLY A 67 17.86 1.90 -0.06
C GLY A 67 16.47 1.26 -0.27
N LEU A 68 16.22 0.04 0.21
CA LEU A 68 14.95 -0.66 0.03
C LEU A 68 14.33 -1.14 1.35
N PRO A 69 13.32 -0.46 1.89
CA PRO A 69 12.93 0.91 1.54
C PRO A 69 14.01 1.93 1.94
N ASP A 70 13.99 3.14 1.40
CA ASP A 70 14.97 4.21 1.68
C ASP A 70 14.84 4.78 3.10
N ARG A 71 13.64 4.67 3.68
CA ARG A 71 13.26 5.01 5.06
C ARG A 71 12.20 4.04 5.56
N ASP A 72 11.91 4.03 6.84
CA ASP A 72 10.89 3.16 7.43
C ASP A 72 9.57 3.31 6.68
N LEU A 73 8.97 2.18 6.31
CA LEU A 73 7.71 2.11 5.57
C LEU A 73 6.64 1.47 6.45
N VAL A 74 5.51 2.16 6.62
CA VAL A 74 4.39 1.66 7.41
C VAL A 74 3.23 1.28 6.50
N LEU A 75 2.77 0.05 6.61
CA LEU A 75 1.74 -0.54 5.74
C LEU A 75 0.64 -1.21 6.56
N SER A 76 -0.53 -1.39 5.95
CA SER A 76 -1.51 -2.33 6.48
C SER A 76 -1.03 -3.76 6.31
N ARG A 77 -1.48 -4.68 7.15
CA ARG A 77 -1.07 -6.11 7.10
C ARG A 77 -1.41 -6.79 5.77
N GLN A 78 -2.46 -6.35 5.10
CA GLN A 78 -2.94 -6.91 3.83
C GLN A 78 -2.26 -6.30 2.61
N HIS A 79 -1.45 -5.26 2.80
CA HIS A 79 -0.72 -4.63 1.70
C HIS A 79 0.33 -5.60 1.15
N ARG A 80 0.41 -5.73 -0.17
CA ARG A 80 1.41 -6.55 -0.83
C ARG A 80 2.57 -5.68 -1.28
N ILE A 81 3.76 -6.16 -0.99
CA ILE A 81 5.01 -5.62 -1.52
C ILE A 81 5.66 -6.62 -2.45
N VAL A 82 6.47 -6.14 -3.36
CA VAL A 82 7.29 -7.00 -4.22
C VAL A 82 8.61 -7.26 -3.53
N VAL A 83 8.93 -8.53 -3.36
CA VAL A 83 10.21 -8.99 -2.83
C VAL A 83 10.96 -9.73 -3.91
N GLU A 84 12.22 -9.37 -4.10
CA GLU A 84 13.14 -10.04 -5.00
C GLU A 84 14.20 -10.78 -4.19
N SER A 85 14.34 -12.08 -4.43
CA SER A 85 15.36 -12.90 -3.73
C SER A 85 15.62 -14.20 -4.46
N ALA A 86 16.83 -14.76 -4.27
CA ALA A 86 17.15 -16.10 -4.74
C ALA A 86 16.22 -17.19 -4.19
N ALA A 87 15.61 -16.97 -3.01
CA ALA A 87 14.63 -17.89 -2.45
C ALA A 87 13.33 -17.89 -3.26
N CYS A 88 12.91 -16.75 -3.81
CA CYS A 88 11.75 -16.68 -4.71
C CYS A 88 12.01 -17.53 -5.97
N GLU A 89 13.18 -17.40 -6.56
CA GLU A 89 13.56 -18.18 -7.74
C GLU A 89 13.60 -19.68 -7.45
N LEU A 90 14.19 -20.07 -6.31
CA LEU A 90 14.28 -21.47 -5.90
C LEU A 90 12.92 -22.12 -5.62
N LEU A 91 12.00 -21.37 -4.97
CA LEU A 91 10.73 -21.91 -4.51
C LEU A 91 9.60 -21.79 -5.54
N PHE A 92 9.63 -20.76 -6.37
CA PHE A 92 8.54 -20.42 -7.27
C PHE A 92 8.94 -20.36 -8.74
N GLY A 93 10.23 -20.48 -9.06
CA GLY A 93 10.74 -20.33 -10.43
C GLY A 93 10.74 -18.89 -10.95
N GLU A 94 10.46 -17.92 -10.08
CA GLU A 94 10.40 -16.50 -10.40
C GLU A 94 11.33 -15.74 -9.45
N SER A 95 12.10 -14.79 -9.96
CA SER A 95 13.01 -13.98 -9.13
C SER A 95 12.28 -13.08 -8.13
N ARG A 96 10.98 -12.82 -8.37
CA ARG A 96 10.14 -11.87 -7.63
C ARG A 96 8.83 -12.50 -7.20
N ALA A 97 8.33 -12.07 -6.03
CA ALA A 97 7.03 -12.51 -5.52
C ALA A 97 6.31 -11.39 -4.77
N PHE A 98 4.98 -11.39 -4.81
CA PHE A 98 4.16 -10.58 -3.91
C PHE A 98 4.10 -11.22 -2.52
N VAL A 99 4.41 -10.43 -1.51
CA VAL A 99 4.36 -10.85 -0.11
C VAL A 99 3.46 -9.89 0.66
N LEU A 100 2.54 -10.43 1.45
CA LEU A 100 1.73 -9.64 2.39
C LEU A 100 2.64 -9.06 3.48
N ALA A 101 2.55 -7.75 3.74
CA ALA A 101 3.33 -7.09 4.77
C ALA A 101 3.19 -7.76 6.13
N GLY A 102 1.98 -8.25 6.45
CA GLY A 102 1.71 -8.96 7.69
C GLY A 102 2.35 -10.34 7.82
N HIS A 103 2.97 -10.87 6.76
CA HIS A 103 3.68 -12.15 6.75
C HIS A 103 5.21 -12.00 6.74
N LEU A 104 5.70 -10.77 6.76
CA LEU A 104 7.13 -10.53 6.83
C LEU A 104 7.72 -11.04 8.15
N PRO A 105 8.92 -11.65 8.12
CA PRO A 105 9.59 -12.11 9.32
C PRO A 105 10.02 -10.94 10.24
N ALA A 106 10.10 -11.20 11.55
CA ALA A 106 10.42 -10.19 12.56
C ALA A 106 11.78 -9.47 12.35
N GLY A 107 12.70 -10.08 11.58
CA GLY A 107 13.96 -9.44 11.21
C GLY A 107 13.80 -8.28 10.22
N LEU A 108 12.74 -8.29 9.39
CA LEU A 108 12.48 -7.31 8.35
C LEU A 108 11.41 -6.30 8.77
N ALA A 109 10.43 -6.73 9.56
CA ALA A 109 9.30 -5.91 9.97
C ALA A 109 8.85 -6.20 11.39
N SER A 110 8.10 -5.27 11.97
CA SER A 110 7.44 -5.41 13.28
C SER A 110 6.01 -4.88 13.22
N SER A 111 5.17 -5.31 14.14
CA SER A 111 3.77 -4.84 14.22
C SER A 111 3.43 -4.56 15.70
N PRO A 112 3.94 -3.46 16.26
CA PRO A 112 3.68 -3.09 17.65
C PRO A 112 2.22 -2.67 17.84
N ASP A 113 1.78 -2.64 19.11
CA ASP A 113 0.51 -2.04 19.45
C ASP A 113 0.56 -0.54 19.15
N PRO A 114 -0.43 0.00 18.41
CA PRO A 114 -0.41 1.41 18.07
C PRO A 114 -0.73 2.27 19.30
N THR A 115 0.04 3.34 19.50
CA THR A 115 -0.16 4.34 20.55
C THR A 115 -1.01 5.52 20.09
N GLU A 116 -1.15 5.69 18.78
CA GLU A 116 -1.92 6.75 18.12
C GLU A 116 -2.91 6.16 17.11
N ASP A 117 -3.84 6.97 16.65
CA ASP A 117 -4.78 6.58 15.59
C ASP A 117 -4.02 6.20 14.33
N VAL A 118 -4.46 5.11 13.68
CA VAL A 118 -3.87 4.60 12.45
C VAL A 118 -4.70 5.07 11.27
N VAL A 119 -4.05 5.70 10.29
CA VAL A 119 -4.69 6.15 9.05
C VAL A 119 -4.05 5.44 7.87
N TYR A 120 -4.88 4.76 7.08
CA TYR A 120 -4.47 4.11 5.84
C TYR A 120 -5.09 4.80 4.65
N PHE A 121 -4.29 4.99 3.61
CA PHE A 121 -4.69 5.51 2.30
C PHE A 121 -4.68 4.40 1.25
N HIS A 122 -5.67 4.44 0.37
CA HIS A 122 -5.88 3.48 -0.70
C HIS A 122 -5.79 4.23 -2.04
N ILE A 123 -4.77 3.93 -2.84
CA ILE A 123 -4.57 4.56 -4.16
C ILE A 123 -5.10 3.61 -5.23
N LEU A 124 -6.19 3.97 -5.88
CA LEU A 124 -6.74 3.25 -7.03
C LEU A 124 -6.27 3.92 -8.32
N LEU A 125 -5.80 3.13 -9.23
CA LEU A 125 -5.45 3.52 -10.60
C LEU A 125 -6.44 2.87 -11.58
N GLU A 126 -6.43 3.26 -12.84
CA GLU A 126 -7.29 2.64 -13.87
C GLU A 126 -6.98 1.16 -14.05
N THR A 127 -5.71 0.80 -13.96
CA THR A 127 -5.22 -0.59 -13.95
C THR A 127 -4.46 -0.86 -12.66
N HIS A 128 -4.42 -2.12 -12.23
CA HIS A 128 -3.63 -2.52 -11.06
C HIS A 128 -2.14 -2.43 -11.41
N GLU A 129 -1.41 -1.61 -10.66
CA GLU A 129 0.00 -1.30 -10.91
C GLU A 129 0.85 -1.50 -9.65
N ILE A 130 2.15 -1.59 -9.85
CA ILE A 130 3.15 -1.55 -8.78
C ILE A 130 3.69 -0.12 -8.69
N LEU A 131 3.58 0.48 -7.51
CA LEU A 131 4.07 1.81 -7.17
C LEU A 131 5.37 1.72 -6.38
N LEU A 132 6.09 2.83 -6.29
CA LEU A 132 7.23 2.97 -5.39
C LEU A 132 6.79 3.73 -4.13
N ALA A 133 6.85 3.06 -2.99
CA ALA A 133 6.51 3.57 -1.67
C ALA A 133 7.77 3.60 -0.80
N ASN A 134 8.29 4.78 -0.46
CA ASN A 134 9.61 4.96 0.17
C ASN A 134 10.68 4.14 -0.59
N GLY A 135 10.65 4.16 -1.92
CA GLY A 135 11.54 3.41 -2.80
C GLY A 135 11.24 1.91 -2.95
N LEU A 136 10.36 1.32 -2.11
CA LEU A 136 10.00 -0.09 -2.19
C LEU A 136 8.80 -0.31 -3.13
N ALA A 137 8.88 -1.33 -3.97
CA ALA A 137 7.81 -1.73 -4.86
C ALA A 137 6.62 -2.31 -4.08
N ALA A 138 5.44 -1.72 -4.23
CA ALA A 138 4.23 -2.08 -3.54
C ALA A 138 2.99 -1.94 -4.45
N GLU A 139 1.98 -2.79 -4.26
CA GLU A 139 0.79 -2.77 -5.12
C GLU A 139 -0.05 -1.49 -4.94
N SER A 140 -0.68 -1.02 -6.01
CA SER A 140 -1.79 -0.08 -5.93
C SER A 140 -3.02 -0.78 -5.33
N PHE A 141 -4.03 -0.01 -4.91
CA PHE A 141 -5.24 -0.60 -4.33
C PHE A 141 -6.01 -1.41 -5.38
N GLN A 142 -6.25 -2.68 -5.07
CA GLN A 142 -7.13 -3.55 -5.86
C GLN A 142 -8.44 -3.76 -5.07
N PRO A 143 -9.58 -3.30 -5.58
CA PRO A 143 -10.86 -3.34 -4.87
C PRO A 143 -11.45 -4.75 -4.82
N ALA A 144 -10.86 -5.65 -4.03
CA ALA A 144 -11.43 -6.95 -3.75
C ALA A 144 -12.61 -6.82 -2.76
N ARG A 145 -13.67 -7.59 -2.96
CA ARG A 145 -14.93 -7.54 -2.17
C ARG A 145 -14.70 -7.45 -0.66
N ARG A 146 -13.79 -8.28 -0.13
CA ARG A 146 -13.45 -8.28 1.30
C ARG A 146 -12.79 -6.98 1.77
N MET A 147 -12.02 -6.33 0.91
CA MET A 147 -11.38 -5.04 1.22
C MET A 147 -12.41 -3.92 1.24
N ILE A 148 -13.33 -3.90 0.28
CA ILE A 148 -14.42 -2.91 0.18
C ILE A 148 -15.29 -2.94 1.44
N GLU A 149 -15.57 -4.13 1.98
CA GLU A 149 -16.38 -4.31 3.21
C GLU A 149 -15.71 -3.71 4.46
N THR A 150 -14.39 -3.52 4.47
CA THR A 150 -13.66 -2.90 5.58
C THR A 150 -13.64 -1.37 5.54
N LEU A 151 -13.97 -0.79 4.39
CA LEU A 151 -14.01 0.67 4.21
C LEU A 151 -15.18 1.29 4.98
N SER A 152 -15.02 2.54 5.38
CA SER A 152 -16.12 3.32 5.95
C SER A 152 -17.24 3.51 4.91
N VAL A 153 -18.47 3.74 5.35
CA VAL A 153 -19.60 3.94 4.42
C VAL A 153 -19.36 5.09 3.44
N PRO A 154 -18.86 6.29 3.85
CA PRO A 154 -18.57 7.36 2.90
C PRO A 154 -17.46 6.99 1.91
N THR A 155 -16.40 6.35 2.36
CA THR A 155 -15.27 5.92 1.52
C THR A 155 -15.71 4.90 0.49
N ARG A 156 -16.55 3.93 0.90
CA ARG A 156 -17.12 2.93 0.00
C ARG A 156 -18.00 3.55 -1.07
N LYS A 157 -18.89 4.47 -0.69
CA LYS A 157 -19.77 5.15 -1.63
C LYS A 157 -18.97 5.91 -2.69
N SER A 158 -17.96 6.64 -2.29
CA SER A 158 -17.08 7.36 -3.22
C SER A 158 -16.30 6.40 -4.15
N LEU A 159 -15.87 5.24 -3.65
CA LEU A 159 -15.25 4.21 -4.47
C LEU A 159 -16.23 3.63 -5.49
N ASP A 160 -17.45 3.28 -5.07
CA ASP A 160 -18.49 2.72 -5.95
C ASP A 160 -18.83 3.68 -7.10
N GLU A 161 -18.87 4.99 -6.83
CA GLU A 161 -19.11 6.02 -7.86
C GLU A 161 -17.98 6.02 -8.92
N VAL A 162 -16.72 5.89 -8.50
CA VAL A 162 -15.57 5.83 -9.42
C VAL A 162 -15.55 4.51 -10.19
N LEU A 163 -15.78 3.38 -9.53
CA LEU A 163 -15.82 2.07 -10.19
C LEU A 163 -16.93 1.98 -11.24
N ALA A 164 -18.06 2.65 -11.02
CA ALA A 164 -19.13 2.72 -12.01
C ALA A 164 -18.69 3.45 -13.29
N VAL A 165 -17.78 4.42 -13.18
CA VAL A 165 -17.22 5.16 -14.33
C VAL A 165 -16.12 4.35 -15.04
N LEU A 166 -15.24 3.71 -14.27
CA LEU A 166 -14.11 2.92 -14.80
C LEU A 166 -14.57 1.59 -15.43
N GLY A 167 -15.78 1.12 -15.07
CA GLY A 167 -16.29 -0.18 -15.50
C GLY A 167 -15.63 -1.36 -14.79
N GLU A 168 -15.90 -2.57 -15.28
CA GLU A 168 -15.38 -3.81 -14.68
C GLU A 168 -13.86 -4.04 -14.91
N GLU A 169 -13.24 -3.27 -15.79
CA GLU A 169 -11.82 -3.43 -16.14
C GLU A 169 -10.85 -3.06 -15.01
N ALA A 170 -11.34 -2.32 -14.01
CA ALA A 170 -10.54 -1.93 -12.85
C ALA A 170 -10.58 -2.98 -11.71
N MET A 171 -11.34 -4.07 -11.88
CA MET A 171 -11.44 -5.17 -10.90
C MET A 171 -10.59 -6.40 -11.36
#